data_0a9a0f802e3177e2a2451da63a1a6b76
#
_entry.id   0a9a0f802e3177e2a2451da63a1a6b76
#
_cell.length_a   1.000
_cell.length_b   1.000
_cell.length_c   1.000
_cell.angle_alpha   90.00
_cell.angle_beta   90.00
_cell.angle_gamma   90.00
#
_symmetry.space_group_name_H-M   'P 1'
#
loop_
_entity.id
_entity.type
_entity.pdbx_description
1 polymer ?
#
loop_
_entity_poly.entity_id
_entity_poly.type
_entity_poly.pdbx_seq_one_letter_code
_entity_poly.pdbx_strand_id
1 'polypeptide(L)'
;MANSGPGSNGSQFFITHTSTPWLDGKHTVFGLLVEGQEVVDSIAQGDAIQKITIERVGADAKAWDANSAFDVFVNEKEARLKAHRDTTENELDELTEGMDRTDSGLFYKITRKGFGNLPPKGCNVSVHYRGMMTDGTIFDSSYNRNEPISFPLGKGRVIKGWDEGIALLKKG
;
A
#
# COMPACT_ATOMS: atom_id res chain seq x y z
N MET A 1 -13.96 16.51 7.23
CA MET A 1 -12.48 16.53 7.14
C MET A 1 -12.05 16.46 5.70
N ALA A 2 -11.09 17.27 5.26
CA ALA A 2 -10.50 17.14 3.92
C ALA A 2 -9.56 15.93 3.87
N ASN A 3 -9.53 15.22 2.74
CA ASN A 3 -8.67 14.07 2.52
C ASN A 3 -8.35 13.86 1.03
N SER A 4 -7.38 13.03 0.74
CA SER A 4 -6.98 12.59 -0.62
C SER A 4 -7.32 11.12 -0.87
N GLY A 5 -8.30 10.56 -0.17
CA GLY A 5 -8.72 9.17 -0.24
C GLY A 5 -8.73 8.49 1.13
N PRO A 6 -9.04 7.20 1.19
CA PRO A 6 -9.15 6.45 2.43
C PRO A 6 -7.90 6.56 3.31
N GLY A 7 -8.08 6.82 4.61
CA GLY A 7 -6.99 6.87 5.59
C GLY A 7 -6.11 8.14 5.53
N SER A 8 -6.43 9.13 4.70
CA SER A 8 -5.62 10.35 4.51
C SER A 8 -6.17 11.60 5.19
N ASN A 9 -7.10 11.47 6.13
CA ASN A 9 -7.58 12.59 6.93
C ASN A 9 -6.43 13.22 7.73
N GLY A 10 -6.26 14.52 7.59
CA GLY A 10 -5.31 15.33 8.37
C GLY A 10 -6.03 16.33 9.27
N SER A 11 -5.42 17.48 9.51
CA SER A 11 -5.99 18.58 10.31
C SER A 11 -6.84 19.55 9.48
N GLN A 12 -6.85 19.42 8.15
CA GLN A 12 -7.62 20.30 7.29
C GLN A 12 -9.11 19.94 7.36
N PHE A 13 -9.94 20.94 7.58
CA PHE A 13 -11.38 20.79 7.60
C PHE A 13 -12.04 21.78 6.64
N PHE A 14 -13.30 21.54 6.30
CA PHE A 14 -14.15 22.47 5.55
C PHE A 14 -15.56 22.46 6.13
N ILE A 15 -16.28 23.55 5.92
CA ILE A 15 -17.68 23.70 6.29
C ILE A 15 -18.47 23.75 4.98
N THR A 16 -19.51 22.93 4.87
CA THR A 16 -20.41 22.96 3.72
C THR A 16 -21.52 23.97 3.99
N HIS A 17 -21.79 24.84 3.04
CA HIS A 17 -22.88 25.84 3.13
C HIS A 17 -24.18 25.39 2.44
N THR A 18 -24.13 24.22 1.79
CA THR A 18 -25.30 23.55 1.18
C THR A 18 -25.20 22.05 1.43
N SER A 19 -26.27 21.32 1.12
CA SER A 19 -26.25 19.84 1.15
C SER A 19 -25.29 19.27 0.11
N THR A 20 -24.44 18.33 0.51
CA THR A 20 -23.36 17.74 -0.32
C THR A 20 -23.39 16.22 -0.29
N PRO A 21 -24.47 15.55 -0.71
CA PRO A 21 -24.62 14.10 -0.56
C PRO A 21 -23.57 13.29 -1.31
N TRP A 22 -22.92 13.84 -2.32
CA TRP A 22 -21.82 13.21 -3.05
C TRP A 22 -20.52 13.02 -2.24
N LEU A 23 -20.45 13.66 -1.04
CA LEU A 23 -19.33 13.53 -0.09
C LEU A 23 -19.58 12.43 0.95
N ASP A 24 -20.79 11.87 1.01
CA ASP A 24 -21.16 10.83 1.96
C ASP A 24 -20.29 9.58 1.75
N GLY A 25 -19.82 8.99 2.85
CA GLY A 25 -18.91 7.85 2.84
C GLY A 25 -17.47 8.15 2.40
N LYS A 26 -17.18 9.38 1.96
CA LYS A 26 -15.83 9.79 1.50
C LYS A 26 -15.15 10.75 2.47
N HIS A 27 -15.90 11.58 3.17
CA HIS A 27 -15.36 12.57 4.10
C HIS A 27 -15.99 12.40 5.48
N THR A 28 -15.16 12.44 6.51
CA THR A 28 -15.61 12.34 7.90
C THR A 28 -16.32 13.62 8.31
N VAL A 29 -17.57 13.50 8.78
CA VAL A 29 -18.32 14.57 9.44
C VAL A 29 -17.99 14.52 10.93
N PHE A 30 -17.52 15.61 11.50
CA PHE A 30 -17.17 15.71 12.93
C PHE A 30 -17.98 16.75 13.69
N GLY A 31 -18.84 17.48 13.00
CA GLY A 31 -19.71 18.50 13.60
C GLY A 31 -20.76 19.02 12.62
N LEU A 32 -21.71 19.74 13.16
CA LEU A 32 -22.76 20.42 12.42
C LEU A 32 -22.73 21.90 12.77
N LEU A 33 -23.10 22.74 11.80
CA LEU A 33 -23.31 24.17 12.04
C LEU A 33 -24.59 24.36 12.86
N VAL A 34 -24.49 25.04 13.98
CA VAL A 34 -25.62 25.33 14.87
C VAL A 34 -26.18 26.76 14.62
N GLU A 35 -25.26 27.71 14.47
CA GLU A 35 -25.58 29.14 14.26
C GLU A 35 -24.57 29.76 13.29
N GLY A 36 -24.90 30.90 12.65
CA GLY A 36 -23.98 31.69 11.83
C GLY A 36 -23.89 31.24 10.37
N GLN A 37 -24.96 30.70 9.79
CA GLN A 37 -24.97 30.32 8.37
C GLN A 37 -24.63 31.53 7.46
N GLU A 38 -25.12 32.70 7.78
CA GLU A 38 -24.84 33.97 7.06
C GLU A 38 -23.35 34.36 7.10
N VAL A 39 -22.64 34.00 8.19
CA VAL A 39 -21.21 34.21 8.31
C VAL A 39 -20.46 33.24 7.41
N VAL A 40 -20.84 31.96 7.43
CA VAL A 40 -20.26 30.93 6.56
C VAL A 40 -20.39 31.32 5.09
N ASP A 41 -21.55 31.77 4.70
CA ASP A 41 -21.86 32.18 3.32
C ASP A 41 -21.10 33.44 2.88
N SER A 42 -20.62 34.26 3.84
CA SER A 42 -19.85 35.48 3.58
C SER A 42 -18.33 35.27 3.49
N ILE A 43 -17.82 34.10 3.88
CA ILE A 43 -16.39 33.83 3.85
C ILE A 43 -15.85 33.83 2.42
N ALA A 44 -14.78 34.57 2.19
CA ALA A 44 -14.11 34.69 0.91
C ALA A 44 -12.72 34.05 0.89
N GLN A 45 -12.22 33.82 -0.30
CA GLN A 45 -10.85 33.30 -0.46
C GLN A 45 -9.82 34.30 0.08
N GLY A 46 -8.97 33.84 0.98
CA GLY A 46 -7.93 34.63 1.63
C GLY A 46 -8.32 35.10 3.04
N ASP A 47 -9.54 34.85 3.46
CA ASP A 47 -9.94 35.12 4.85
C ASP A 47 -9.16 34.21 5.81
N ALA A 48 -8.66 34.80 6.88
CA ALA A 48 -7.86 34.08 7.88
C ALA A 48 -8.67 33.74 9.12
N ILE A 49 -8.53 32.50 9.59
CA ILE A 49 -9.07 32.10 10.90
C ILE A 49 -8.23 32.78 11.97
N GLN A 50 -8.83 33.78 12.67
CA GLN A 50 -8.16 34.53 13.74
C GLN A 50 -8.04 33.71 15.01
N LYS A 51 -9.09 32.96 15.35
CA LYS A 51 -9.17 32.19 16.59
C LYS A 51 -10.23 31.11 16.49
N ILE A 52 -9.93 29.96 17.07
CA ILE A 52 -10.91 28.88 17.32
C ILE A 52 -11.03 28.74 18.84
N THR A 53 -12.25 28.79 19.37
CA THR A 53 -12.53 28.53 20.77
C THR A 53 -13.35 27.26 20.89
N ILE A 54 -12.92 26.32 21.72
CA ILE A 54 -13.61 25.05 21.96
C ILE A 54 -14.27 25.13 23.34
N GLU A 55 -15.59 25.10 23.36
CA GLU A 55 -16.36 24.99 24.59
C GLU A 55 -16.68 23.54 24.88
N ARG A 56 -16.30 23.09 26.09
CA ARG A 56 -16.56 21.72 26.54
C ARG A 56 -17.83 21.69 27.40
N VAL A 57 -18.93 21.18 26.85
CA VAL A 57 -20.23 21.09 27.53
C VAL A 57 -20.46 19.67 28.04
N GLY A 58 -20.82 19.56 29.31
CA GLY A 58 -21.05 18.25 29.98
C GLY A 58 -19.80 17.69 30.65
N ALA A 59 -20.01 16.69 31.51
CA ALA A 59 -18.96 16.10 32.31
C ALA A 59 -17.94 15.34 31.45
N ASP A 60 -18.41 14.56 30.51
CA ASP A 60 -17.58 13.74 29.64
C ASP A 60 -16.67 14.58 28.74
N ALA A 61 -17.22 15.65 28.14
CA ALA A 61 -16.44 16.57 27.32
C ALA A 61 -15.37 17.31 28.11
N LYS A 62 -15.66 17.64 29.39
CA LYS A 62 -14.68 18.27 30.29
C LYS A 62 -13.59 17.33 30.76
N ALA A 63 -13.94 16.04 30.96
CA ALA A 63 -13.01 15.01 31.38
C ALA A 63 -12.14 14.48 30.22
N TRP A 64 -12.57 14.65 28.97
CA TRP A 64 -11.86 14.15 27.80
C TRP A 64 -10.53 14.88 27.58
N ASP A 65 -9.44 14.11 27.50
CA ASP A 65 -8.09 14.60 27.20
C ASP A 65 -7.68 14.20 25.77
N ALA A 66 -7.49 15.21 24.94
CA ALA A 66 -7.13 15.03 23.53
C ALA A 66 -5.77 14.37 23.35
N ASN A 67 -4.80 14.69 24.19
CA ASN A 67 -3.45 14.13 24.07
C ASN A 67 -3.46 12.64 24.39
N SER A 68 -4.06 12.27 25.51
CA SER A 68 -4.19 10.85 25.89
C SER A 68 -4.97 10.04 24.82
N ALA A 69 -6.06 10.59 24.27
CA ALA A 69 -6.82 9.95 23.21
C ALA A 69 -6.00 9.79 21.92
N PHE A 70 -5.17 10.76 21.57
CA PHE A 70 -4.29 10.71 20.42
C PHE A 70 -3.17 9.68 20.62
N ASP A 71 -2.55 9.64 21.80
CA ASP A 71 -1.51 8.67 22.13
C ASP A 71 -2.03 7.22 22.06
N VAL A 72 -3.23 6.97 22.56
CA VAL A 72 -3.91 5.66 22.42
C VAL A 72 -4.08 5.31 20.95
N PHE A 73 -4.60 6.23 20.14
CA PHE A 73 -4.80 6.00 18.70
C PHE A 73 -3.48 5.70 17.96
N VAL A 74 -2.40 6.43 18.25
CA VAL A 74 -1.09 6.22 17.62
C VAL A 74 -0.54 4.85 18.01
N ASN A 75 -0.57 4.50 19.30
CA ASN A 75 -0.08 3.21 19.80
C ASN A 75 -0.85 2.03 19.21
N GLU A 76 -2.18 2.12 19.10
CA GLU A 76 -3.00 1.08 18.46
C GLU A 76 -2.69 0.94 16.97
N LYS A 77 -2.49 2.06 16.27
CA LYS A 77 -2.11 2.05 14.86
C LYS A 77 -0.75 1.39 14.64
N GLU A 78 0.23 1.73 15.45
CA GLU A 78 1.56 1.12 15.39
C GLU A 78 1.53 -0.38 15.71
N ALA A 79 0.76 -0.77 16.73
CA ALA A 79 0.57 -2.17 17.07
C ALA A 79 -0.07 -2.97 15.92
N ARG A 80 -1.08 -2.42 15.24
CA ARG A 80 -1.70 -3.07 14.06
C ARG A 80 -0.72 -3.19 12.89
N LEU A 81 0.05 -2.14 12.63
CA LEU A 81 1.07 -2.17 11.55
C LEU A 81 2.16 -3.18 11.85
N LYS A 82 2.59 -3.28 13.11
CA LYS A 82 3.56 -4.28 13.53
C LYS A 82 3.00 -5.70 13.38
N ALA A 83 1.80 -5.95 13.88
CA ALA A 83 1.17 -7.26 13.77
C ALA A 83 1.00 -7.70 12.30
N HIS A 84 0.59 -6.78 11.42
CA HIS A 84 0.47 -7.08 9.99
C HIS A 84 1.83 -7.43 9.36
N ARG A 85 2.88 -6.69 9.71
CA ARG A 85 4.25 -6.98 9.23
C ARG A 85 4.74 -8.34 9.72
N ASP A 86 4.57 -8.62 11.02
CA ASP A 86 5.00 -9.88 11.63
C ASP A 86 4.28 -11.08 10.96
N THR A 87 2.97 -10.93 10.65
CA THR A 87 2.22 -11.94 9.91
C THR A 87 2.78 -12.15 8.49
N THR A 88 3.04 -11.04 7.78
CA THR A 88 3.59 -11.12 6.41
C THR A 88 4.99 -11.72 6.38
N GLU A 89 5.84 -11.42 7.37
CA GLU A 89 7.17 -12.02 7.51
C GLU A 89 7.08 -13.52 7.76
N ASN A 90 6.21 -13.96 8.67
CA ASN A 90 6.00 -15.38 8.95
C ASN A 90 5.49 -16.15 7.71
N GLU A 91 4.51 -15.59 6.98
CA GLU A 91 4.00 -16.15 5.73
C GLU A 91 5.12 -16.25 4.67
N LEU A 92 6.00 -15.25 4.59
CA LEU A 92 7.13 -15.26 3.67
C LEU A 92 8.14 -16.34 4.05
N ASP A 93 8.46 -16.48 5.33
CA ASP A 93 9.39 -17.49 5.84
C ASP A 93 8.87 -18.91 5.54
N GLU A 94 7.58 -19.16 5.74
CA GLU A 94 6.96 -20.45 5.37
C GLU A 94 7.03 -20.73 3.87
N LEU A 95 6.73 -19.72 3.04
CA LEU A 95 6.75 -19.86 1.57
C LEU A 95 8.16 -20.05 1.02
N THR A 96 9.17 -19.53 1.71
CA THR A 96 10.57 -19.56 1.25
C THR A 96 11.41 -20.63 1.93
N GLU A 97 10.80 -21.50 2.73
CA GLU A 97 11.48 -22.57 3.40
C GLU A 97 12.24 -23.48 2.40
N GLY A 98 13.54 -23.67 2.64
CA GLY A 98 14.42 -24.45 1.77
C GLY A 98 14.69 -23.83 0.39
N MET A 99 14.52 -22.52 0.26
CA MET A 99 14.97 -21.74 -0.89
C MET A 99 16.30 -21.06 -0.61
N ASP A 100 17.09 -20.85 -1.65
CA ASP A 100 18.26 -19.98 -1.61
C ASP A 100 17.83 -18.51 -1.72
N ARG A 101 18.64 -17.61 -1.16
CA ARG A 101 18.40 -16.16 -1.22
C ARG A 101 19.59 -15.44 -1.82
N THR A 102 19.35 -14.53 -2.74
CA THR A 102 20.40 -13.65 -3.28
C THR A 102 20.60 -12.41 -2.41
N ASP A 103 21.69 -11.67 -2.64
CA ASP A 103 21.98 -10.40 -1.95
C ASP A 103 20.90 -9.32 -2.21
N SER A 104 20.20 -9.37 -3.33
CA SER A 104 19.10 -8.47 -3.66
C SER A 104 17.80 -8.80 -2.92
N GLY A 105 17.74 -9.97 -2.26
CA GLY A 105 16.57 -10.45 -1.53
C GLY A 105 15.65 -11.36 -2.34
N LEU A 106 16.04 -11.78 -3.55
CA LEU A 106 15.29 -12.76 -4.32
C LEU A 106 15.44 -14.15 -3.70
N PHE A 107 14.31 -14.80 -3.40
CA PHE A 107 14.29 -16.21 -3.04
C PHE A 107 14.10 -17.06 -4.29
N TYR A 108 14.85 -18.15 -4.39
CA TYR A 108 14.77 -19.05 -5.54
C TYR A 108 15.05 -20.51 -5.16
N LYS A 109 14.52 -21.43 -5.94
CA LYS A 109 14.79 -22.87 -5.81
C LYS A 109 14.89 -23.50 -7.18
N ILE A 110 16.04 -24.09 -7.48
CA ILE A 110 16.23 -24.84 -8.71
C ILE A 110 15.74 -26.28 -8.49
N THR A 111 14.54 -26.58 -8.99
CA THR A 111 13.92 -27.90 -8.82
C THR A 111 14.45 -28.95 -9.78
N ARG A 112 15.02 -28.51 -10.92
CA ARG A 112 15.63 -29.40 -11.92
C ARG A 112 16.91 -28.77 -12.46
N LYS A 113 17.99 -29.51 -12.43
CA LYS A 113 19.27 -29.06 -13.00
C LYS A 113 19.19 -29.04 -14.53
N GLY A 114 19.42 -27.89 -15.13
CA GLY A 114 19.63 -27.77 -16.57
C GLY A 114 21.04 -28.17 -17.00
N PHE A 115 21.32 -28.10 -18.28
CA PHE A 115 22.60 -28.45 -18.89
C PHE A 115 23.23 -27.24 -19.59
N GLY A 116 24.52 -27.34 -19.89
CA GLY A 116 25.28 -26.27 -20.53
C GLY A 116 25.72 -25.18 -19.55
N ASN A 117 26.07 -24.02 -20.09
CA ASN A 117 26.52 -22.85 -19.33
C ASN A 117 25.37 -21.97 -18.92
N LEU A 118 25.57 -21.10 -17.93
CA LEU A 118 24.67 -20.03 -17.60
C LEU A 118 24.54 -19.04 -18.75
N PRO A 119 23.38 -18.41 -18.96
CA PRO A 119 23.17 -17.46 -20.04
C PRO A 119 23.99 -16.19 -19.79
N PRO A 120 24.78 -15.69 -20.77
CA PRO A 120 25.52 -14.45 -20.62
C PRO A 120 24.56 -13.25 -20.62
N LYS A 121 24.93 -12.18 -19.89
CA LYS A 121 24.16 -10.93 -19.87
C LYS A 121 24.00 -10.38 -21.28
N GLY A 122 22.76 -10.04 -21.63
CA GLY A 122 22.41 -9.47 -22.95
C GLY A 122 22.05 -10.50 -24.01
N CYS A 123 22.19 -11.82 -23.76
CA CYS A 123 21.70 -12.83 -24.69
C CYS A 123 20.16 -12.87 -24.68
N ASN A 124 19.57 -13.27 -25.81
CA ASN A 124 18.13 -13.53 -25.84
C ASN A 124 17.84 -14.89 -25.19
N VAL A 125 16.94 -14.87 -24.23
CA VAL A 125 16.39 -16.06 -23.59
C VAL A 125 14.93 -16.24 -23.99
N SER A 126 14.49 -17.50 -24.07
CA SER A 126 13.08 -17.86 -24.31
C SER A 126 12.62 -18.71 -23.15
N VAL A 127 11.57 -18.27 -22.45
CA VAL A 127 11.19 -18.84 -21.14
C VAL A 127 9.69 -19.09 -21.09
N HIS A 128 9.31 -20.30 -20.73
CA HIS A 128 7.96 -20.56 -20.24
C HIS A 128 7.87 -20.23 -18.77
N TYR A 129 6.75 -19.64 -18.37
CA TYR A 129 6.53 -19.22 -16.97
C TYR A 129 5.08 -19.38 -16.54
N ARG A 130 4.91 -19.36 -15.23
CA ARG A 130 3.63 -19.22 -14.55
C ARG A 130 3.81 -18.25 -13.39
N GLY A 131 3.17 -17.09 -13.48
CA GLY A 131 3.12 -16.08 -12.42
C GLY A 131 1.97 -16.36 -11.47
N MET A 132 2.27 -16.47 -10.18
CA MET A 132 1.28 -16.71 -9.14
C MET A 132 1.47 -15.72 -8.00
N MET A 133 0.36 -15.37 -7.35
CA MET A 133 0.36 -14.68 -6.07
C MET A 133 0.70 -15.68 -4.94
N THR A 134 0.99 -15.17 -3.75
CA THR A 134 1.31 -16.01 -2.58
C THR A 134 0.15 -16.93 -2.14
N ASP A 135 -1.09 -16.56 -2.46
CA ASP A 135 -2.29 -17.37 -2.25
C ASP A 135 -2.48 -18.48 -3.29
N GLY A 136 -1.57 -18.59 -4.28
CA GLY A 136 -1.64 -19.55 -5.37
C GLY A 136 -2.45 -19.09 -6.58
N THR A 137 -3.05 -17.90 -6.55
CA THR A 137 -3.79 -17.36 -7.69
C THR A 137 -2.87 -17.07 -8.85
N ILE A 138 -3.11 -17.67 -10.01
CA ILE A 138 -2.35 -17.45 -11.24
C ILE A 138 -2.81 -16.15 -11.88
N PHE A 139 -1.92 -15.18 -12.02
CA PHE A 139 -2.21 -13.90 -12.67
C PHE A 139 -1.73 -13.86 -14.14
N ASP A 140 -0.73 -14.66 -14.51
CA ASP A 140 -0.28 -14.79 -15.89
C ASP A 140 0.47 -16.11 -16.13
N SER A 141 0.37 -16.65 -17.36
CA SER A 141 1.05 -17.88 -17.75
C SER A 141 1.28 -17.95 -19.24
N SER A 142 2.52 -18.21 -19.63
CA SER A 142 2.88 -18.47 -21.04
C SER A 142 2.34 -19.80 -21.55
N TYR A 143 2.06 -20.75 -20.65
CA TYR A 143 1.49 -22.05 -21.02
C TYR A 143 0.06 -21.91 -21.56
N ASN A 144 -0.72 -20.94 -21.07
CA ASN A 144 -2.07 -20.68 -21.55
C ASN A 144 -2.08 -20.19 -23.01
N ARG A 145 -1.00 -19.55 -23.45
CA ARG A 145 -0.79 -19.08 -24.81
C ARG A 145 0.00 -20.06 -25.67
N ASN A 146 0.55 -21.11 -25.05
CA ASN A 146 1.48 -22.06 -25.65
C ASN A 146 2.66 -21.40 -26.39
N GLU A 147 3.08 -20.24 -25.89
CA GLU A 147 4.12 -19.41 -26.46
C GLU A 147 5.05 -18.87 -25.35
N PRO A 148 6.37 -19.19 -25.38
CA PRO A 148 7.30 -18.66 -24.41
C PRO A 148 7.54 -17.17 -24.65
N ILE A 149 7.86 -16.42 -23.57
CA ILE A 149 8.32 -15.06 -23.71
C ILE A 149 9.82 -15.03 -24.06
N SER A 150 10.22 -14.17 -25.00
CA SER A 150 11.61 -13.98 -25.39
C SER A 150 12.07 -12.56 -25.14
N PHE A 151 13.23 -12.40 -24.51
CA PHE A 151 13.76 -11.08 -24.19
C PHE A 151 15.29 -11.12 -23.97
N PRO A 152 15.99 -9.96 -24.11
CA PRO A 152 17.42 -9.85 -23.80
C PRO A 152 17.62 -9.79 -22.28
N LEU A 153 18.34 -10.78 -21.73
CA LEU A 153 18.58 -10.95 -20.28
C LEU A 153 19.45 -9.82 -19.71
N GLY A 154 19.07 -9.30 -18.52
CA GLY A 154 19.83 -8.30 -17.79
C GLY A 154 19.82 -6.91 -18.42
N LYS A 155 18.81 -6.59 -19.24
CA LYS A 155 18.62 -5.30 -19.90
C LYS A 155 17.43 -4.49 -19.36
N GLY A 156 16.80 -4.92 -18.28
CA GLY A 156 15.65 -4.25 -17.67
C GLY A 156 14.38 -4.28 -18.54
N ARG A 157 14.24 -5.28 -19.40
CA ARG A 157 13.04 -5.49 -20.21
C ARG A 157 11.93 -6.25 -19.50
N VAL A 158 12.29 -6.84 -18.37
CA VAL A 158 11.41 -7.58 -17.45
C VAL A 158 11.64 -7.09 -16.03
N ILE A 159 10.83 -7.53 -15.08
CA ILE A 159 11.01 -7.19 -13.66
C ILE A 159 12.38 -7.68 -13.17
N LYS A 160 12.94 -6.97 -12.19
CA LYS A 160 14.30 -7.24 -11.67
C LYS A 160 14.51 -8.68 -11.26
N GLY A 161 13.54 -9.29 -10.57
CA GLY A 161 13.62 -10.69 -10.15
C GLY A 161 13.74 -11.68 -11.32
N TRP A 162 13.18 -11.36 -12.48
CA TRP A 162 13.36 -12.19 -13.69
C TRP A 162 14.77 -12.04 -14.28
N ASP A 163 15.25 -10.81 -14.44
CA ASP A 163 16.60 -10.56 -14.95
C ASP A 163 17.66 -11.24 -14.08
N GLU A 164 17.45 -11.29 -12.78
CA GLU A 164 18.34 -11.94 -11.82
C GLU A 164 18.12 -13.45 -11.77
N GLY A 165 16.89 -13.90 -11.54
CA GLY A 165 16.59 -15.33 -11.33
C GLY A 165 16.86 -16.18 -12.56
N ILE A 166 16.54 -15.68 -13.77
CA ILE A 166 16.79 -16.43 -15.01
C ILE A 166 18.30 -16.53 -15.31
N ALA A 167 19.09 -15.53 -14.87
CA ALA A 167 20.54 -15.62 -14.99
C ALA A 167 21.18 -16.75 -14.17
N LEU A 168 20.47 -17.28 -13.17
CA LEU A 168 20.90 -18.41 -12.35
C LEU A 168 20.54 -19.78 -12.98
N LEU A 169 19.73 -19.79 -14.03
CA LEU A 169 19.21 -21.01 -14.64
C LEU A 169 20.04 -21.41 -15.86
N LYS A 170 20.26 -22.72 -15.99
CA LYS A 170 20.79 -23.34 -17.21
C LYS A 170 19.64 -23.76 -18.12
N LYS A 171 19.95 -24.03 -19.38
CA LYS A 171 18.98 -24.56 -20.34
C LYS A 171 18.49 -25.96 -19.88
N GLY A 172 17.16 -26.15 -19.92
CA GLY A 172 16.59 -27.45 -19.58
C GLY A 172 15.11 -27.43 -19.23
#